data_ace5f5f799357d48e55a2f0efae10fdc
#
_entry.id   ace5f5f799357d48e55a2f0efae10fdc
#
_cell.length_a   1.000
_cell.length_b   1.000
_cell.length_c   1.000
_cell.angle_alpha   90.00
_cell.angle_beta   90.00
_cell.angle_gamma   90.00
#
_symmetry.space_group_name_H-M   'P 1'
#
loop_
_entity.id
_entity.type
_entity.pdbx_description
1 polymer ?
#
loop_
_entity_poly.entity_id
_entity_poly.type
_entity_poly.pdbx_seq_one_letter_code
_entity_poly.pdbx_strand_id
1 'polypeptide(L)'
;GPSFFAINLALAGHEVTAVDVTGEMLAHAKQNAESYGAKAKFVLHRGEFLPFEDNSFDLIVSRNVVWNLEYPEQALSEWARVLAPGGRMVYFDANWYLYLYDDELRAQKKAAEQAFRAKYPVHNYAGNLPKSRILELEQTAYSLPLSKEKRPEWDRAVLERLGMQIIKVIDDIGPGVQDPLDWERDHPIHTFMICAEKPET
;
A
#
# COMPACT_ATOMS: atom_id res chain seq x y z
N GLY A 1 2.13 1.39 -7.85
CA GLY A 1 1.85 0.64 -9.09
C GLY A 1 1.51 1.59 -10.24
N PRO A 2 1.45 1.14 -11.49
CA PRO A 2 1.45 2.02 -12.67
C PRO A 2 0.15 2.81 -12.85
N SER A 3 -0.18 3.68 -11.90
CA SER A 3 -1.21 4.74 -11.94
C SER A 3 -2.68 4.33 -11.88
N PHE A 4 -3.03 3.16 -11.36
CA PHE A 4 -4.43 2.75 -11.27
C PHE A 4 -5.34 3.83 -10.63
N PHE A 5 -4.98 4.32 -9.43
CA PHE A 5 -5.78 5.36 -8.76
C PHE A 5 -5.70 6.70 -9.50
N ALA A 6 -4.52 7.09 -9.97
CA ALA A 6 -4.35 8.37 -10.66
C ALA A 6 -5.21 8.44 -11.92
N ILE A 7 -5.26 7.37 -12.71
CA ILE A 7 -6.09 7.31 -13.92
C ILE A 7 -7.58 7.38 -13.58
N ASN A 8 -8.04 6.53 -12.65
CA ASN A 8 -9.46 6.48 -12.33
C ASN A 8 -9.98 7.78 -11.70
N LEU A 9 -9.21 8.39 -10.81
CA LEU A 9 -9.58 9.66 -10.19
C LEU A 9 -9.56 10.81 -11.21
N ALA A 10 -8.57 10.86 -12.11
CA ALA A 10 -8.52 11.88 -13.16
C ALA A 10 -9.67 11.73 -14.14
N LEU A 11 -10.04 10.50 -14.53
CA LEU A 11 -11.22 10.24 -15.39
C LEU A 11 -12.54 10.57 -14.69
N ALA A 12 -12.58 10.51 -13.36
CA ALA A 12 -13.71 10.96 -12.55
C ALA A 12 -13.78 12.50 -12.39
N GLY A 13 -12.81 13.23 -12.96
CA GLY A 13 -12.82 14.70 -12.97
C GLY A 13 -12.04 15.37 -11.83
N HIS A 14 -11.27 14.60 -11.05
CA HIS A 14 -10.43 15.17 -9.99
C HIS A 14 -9.10 15.70 -10.54
N GLU A 15 -8.56 16.73 -9.88
CA GLU A 15 -7.17 17.14 -10.07
C GLU A 15 -6.25 16.17 -9.33
N VAL A 16 -5.39 15.46 -10.06
CA VAL A 16 -4.58 14.38 -9.51
C VAL A 16 -3.10 14.69 -9.60
N THR A 17 -2.39 14.49 -8.50
CA THR A 17 -0.93 14.46 -8.43
C THR A 17 -0.47 13.08 -7.97
N ALA A 18 0.27 12.38 -8.82
CA ALA A 18 0.88 11.08 -8.51
C ALA A 18 2.34 11.27 -8.11
N VAL A 19 2.72 10.69 -6.98
CA VAL A 19 4.10 10.74 -6.45
C VAL A 19 4.68 9.34 -6.46
N ASP A 20 5.91 9.18 -6.95
CA ASP A 20 6.68 7.95 -6.84
C ASP A 20 8.17 8.27 -6.67
N VAL A 21 8.90 7.40 -5.99
CA VAL A 21 10.35 7.52 -5.78
C VAL A 21 11.17 7.08 -6.99
N THR A 22 10.56 6.38 -7.93
CA THR A 22 11.23 5.77 -9.08
C THR A 22 10.83 6.49 -10.38
N GLY A 23 11.82 7.01 -11.10
CA GLY A 23 11.60 7.68 -12.39
C GLY A 23 11.01 6.76 -13.46
N GLU A 24 11.43 5.48 -13.48
CA GLU A 24 10.89 4.47 -14.41
C GLU A 24 9.40 4.22 -14.15
N MET A 25 8.99 4.10 -12.87
CA MET A 25 7.59 3.90 -12.51
C MET A 25 6.74 5.10 -12.92
N LEU A 26 7.25 6.32 -12.74
CA LEU A 26 6.55 7.52 -13.21
C LEU A 26 6.46 7.60 -14.74
N ALA A 27 7.49 7.16 -15.46
CA ALA A 27 7.44 7.10 -16.92
C ALA A 27 6.33 6.15 -17.40
N HIS A 28 6.25 4.93 -16.84
CA HIS A 28 5.18 3.99 -17.13
C HIS A 28 3.81 4.53 -16.71
N ALA A 29 3.74 5.18 -15.56
CA ALA A 29 2.53 5.80 -15.05
C ALA A 29 1.99 6.87 -15.99
N LYS A 30 2.86 7.73 -16.51
CA LYS A 30 2.54 8.77 -17.47
C LYS A 30 2.04 8.19 -18.80
N GLN A 31 2.77 7.20 -19.33
CA GLN A 31 2.37 6.51 -20.58
C GLN A 31 0.99 5.86 -20.45
N ASN A 32 0.72 5.20 -19.31
CA ASN A 32 -0.59 4.61 -19.05
C ASN A 32 -1.68 5.69 -18.97
N ALA A 33 -1.46 6.78 -18.22
CA ALA A 33 -2.42 7.87 -18.12
C ALA A 33 -2.74 8.47 -19.48
N GLU A 34 -1.73 8.73 -20.33
CA GLU A 34 -1.88 9.21 -21.69
C GLU A 34 -2.74 8.26 -22.56
N SER A 35 -2.51 6.94 -22.44
CA SER A 35 -3.27 5.93 -23.21
C SER A 35 -4.76 5.89 -22.86
N TYR A 36 -5.13 6.27 -21.65
CA TYR A 36 -6.52 6.37 -21.19
C TYR A 36 -7.08 7.79 -21.29
N GLY A 37 -6.31 8.76 -21.79
CA GLY A 37 -6.72 10.17 -21.85
C GLY A 37 -6.85 10.84 -20.48
N ALA A 38 -6.26 10.24 -19.45
CA ALA A 38 -6.30 10.77 -18.09
C ALA A 38 -5.21 11.85 -17.89
N LYS A 39 -5.58 12.97 -17.27
CA LYS A 39 -4.67 14.08 -17.00
C LYS A 39 -4.28 14.09 -15.53
N ALA A 40 -3.01 13.83 -15.22
CA ALA A 40 -2.45 13.90 -13.87
C ALA A 40 -1.08 14.57 -13.88
N LYS A 41 -0.70 15.16 -12.75
CA LYS A 41 0.67 15.62 -12.49
C LYS A 41 1.48 14.43 -11.96
N PHE A 42 2.75 14.33 -12.37
CA PHE A 42 3.65 13.27 -11.92
C PHE A 42 4.89 13.90 -11.28
N VAL A 43 5.16 13.54 -10.03
CA VAL A 43 6.22 14.14 -9.20
C VAL A 43 7.15 13.04 -8.72
N LEU A 44 8.44 13.15 -9.06
CA LEU A 44 9.49 12.27 -8.54
C LEU A 44 9.89 12.75 -7.16
N HIS A 45 9.43 12.07 -6.13
CA HIS A 45 9.75 12.41 -4.76
C HIS A 45 9.55 11.24 -3.81
N ARG A 46 10.15 11.32 -2.61
CA ARG A 46 9.94 10.34 -1.52
C ARG A 46 8.66 10.69 -0.77
N GLY A 47 7.91 9.64 -0.38
CA GLY A 47 6.65 9.81 0.34
C GLY A 47 6.81 10.35 1.77
N GLU A 48 8.02 10.27 2.34
CA GLU A 48 8.36 10.75 3.68
C GLU A 48 8.57 12.28 3.75
N PHE A 49 8.77 12.92 2.61
CA PHE A 49 8.95 14.38 2.51
C PHE A 49 8.23 14.85 1.25
N LEU A 50 7.11 15.51 1.40
CA LEU A 50 6.32 15.93 0.24
C LEU A 50 6.59 17.40 -0.10
N PRO A 51 6.88 17.74 -1.37
CA PRO A 51 7.19 19.10 -1.80
C PRO A 51 5.90 19.91 -2.02
N PHE A 52 4.95 19.79 -1.11
CA PHE A 52 3.65 20.45 -1.18
C PHE A 52 3.42 21.28 0.08
N GLU A 53 2.61 22.32 -0.06
CA GLU A 53 2.18 23.16 1.05
C GLU A 53 1.22 22.41 1.99
N ASP A 54 1.09 22.89 3.22
CA ASP A 54 0.10 22.40 4.17
C ASP A 54 -1.32 22.56 3.59
N ASN A 55 -2.19 21.62 3.87
CA ASN A 55 -3.61 21.71 3.52
C ASN A 55 -3.90 21.83 2.00
N SER A 56 -3.05 21.23 1.16
CA SER A 56 -3.12 21.34 -0.30
C SER A 56 -3.90 20.21 -1.01
N PHE A 57 -4.34 19.18 -0.27
CA PHE A 57 -5.07 18.05 -0.83
C PHE A 57 -6.31 17.69 -0.01
N ASP A 58 -7.40 17.35 -0.71
CA ASP A 58 -8.63 16.84 -0.08
C ASP A 58 -8.60 15.32 0.13
N LEU A 59 -7.79 14.61 -0.67
CA LEU A 59 -7.71 13.16 -0.63
C LEU A 59 -6.29 12.68 -0.92
N ILE A 60 -5.81 11.76 -0.08
CA ILE A 60 -4.61 10.97 -0.35
C ILE A 60 -5.03 9.51 -0.50
N VAL A 61 -4.57 8.87 -1.59
CA VAL A 61 -4.78 7.44 -1.81
C VAL A 61 -3.46 6.75 -2.06
N SER A 62 -3.25 5.63 -1.37
CA SER A 62 -2.02 4.83 -1.52
C SER A 62 -2.33 3.34 -1.48
N ARG A 63 -1.50 2.53 -2.17
CA ARG A 63 -1.59 1.06 -2.13
C ARG A 63 -0.21 0.43 -2.17
N ASN A 64 0.05 -0.44 -1.19
CA ASN A 64 1.31 -1.18 -1.06
C ASN A 64 2.54 -0.25 -1.05
N VAL A 65 2.49 0.82 -0.24
CA VAL A 65 3.56 1.80 -0.11
C VAL A 65 4.08 1.85 1.32
N VAL A 66 3.19 1.98 2.32
CA VAL A 66 3.59 2.27 3.70
C VAL A 66 4.47 1.17 4.27
N TRP A 67 4.20 -0.09 3.94
CA TRP A 67 4.94 -1.25 4.44
C TRP A 67 6.45 -1.22 4.15
N ASN A 68 6.86 -0.56 3.06
CA ASN A 68 8.25 -0.56 2.60
C ASN A 68 8.99 0.77 2.81
N LEU A 69 8.38 1.71 3.54
CA LEU A 69 9.01 2.98 3.85
C LEU A 69 10.08 2.83 4.93
N GLU A 70 11.15 3.58 4.79
CA GLU A 70 12.22 3.66 5.78
C GLU A 70 11.77 4.44 7.02
N TYR A 71 10.95 5.47 6.83
CA TYR A 71 10.39 6.34 7.88
C TYR A 71 8.86 6.42 7.77
N PRO A 72 8.13 5.32 8.07
CA PRO A 72 6.68 5.25 7.81
C PRO A 72 5.86 6.22 8.66
N GLU A 73 6.25 6.45 9.91
CA GLU A 73 5.57 7.42 10.79
C GLU A 73 5.73 8.85 10.28
N GLN A 74 6.91 9.20 9.78
CA GLN A 74 7.16 10.49 9.17
C GLN A 74 6.35 10.68 7.88
N ALA A 75 6.24 9.63 7.06
CA ALA A 75 5.40 9.68 5.86
C ALA A 75 3.94 9.95 6.21
N LEU A 76 3.38 9.23 7.20
CA LEU A 76 2.01 9.46 7.64
C LEU A 76 1.81 10.86 8.22
N SER A 77 2.81 11.40 8.93
CA SER A 77 2.81 12.80 9.41
C SER A 77 2.79 13.81 8.26
N GLU A 78 3.62 13.59 7.23
CA GLU A 78 3.64 14.43 6.03
C GLU A 78 2.32 14.37 5.25
N TRP A 79 1.74 13.18 5.14
CA TRP A 79 0.45 13.01 4.49
C TRP A 79 -0.66 13.74 5.27
N ALA A 80 -0.64 13.66 6.61
CA ALA A 80 -1.56 14.43 7.45
C ALA A 80 -1.32 15.95 7.34
N ARG A 81 -0.06 16.40 7.19
CA ARG A 81 0.28 17.81 7.01
C ARG A 81 -0.33 18.38 5.74
N VAL A 82 -0.15 17.71 4.61
CA VAL A 82 -0.61 18.18 3.30
C VAL A 82 -2.12 18.00 3.07
N LEU A 83 -2.81 17.18 3.88
CA LEU A 83 -4.27 17.11 3.85
C LEU A 83 -4.91 18.38 4.38
N ALA A 84 -5.93 18.87 3.70
CA ALA A 84 -6.79 19.95 4.17
C ALA A 84 -7.64 19.47 5.38
N PRO A 85 -8.10 20.38 6.25
CA PRO A 85 -9.13 20.06 7.23
C PRO A 85 -10.36 19.42 6.57
N GLY A 86 -10.90 18.33 7.13
CA GLY A 86 -11.93 17.49 6.51
C GLY A 86 -11.43 16.58 5.38
N GLY A 87 -10.17 16.71 4.98
CA GLY A 87 -9.54 15.85 3.97
C GLY A 87 -9.28 14.43 4.49
N ARG A 88 -9.22 13.46 3.58
CA ARG A 88 -9.11 12.04 3.91
C ARG A 88 -7.86 11.39 3.34
N MET A 89 -7.28 10.51 4.14
CA MET A 89 -6.27 9.58 3.64
C MET A 89 -6.88 8.17 3.64
N VAL A 90 -6.75 7.49 2.49
CA VAL A 90 -7.20 6.11 2.30
C VAL A 90 -6.04 5.30 1.75
N TYR A 91 -5.63 4.28 2.48
CA TYR A 91 -4.61 3.40 1.94
C TYR A 91 -4.88 1.92 2.19
N PHE A 92 -4.31 1.13 1.31
CA PHE A 92 -4.45 -0.31 1.22
C PHE A 92 -3.05 -0.91 1.37
N ASP A 93 -2.90 -1.83 2.34
CA ASP A 93 -1.61 -2.44 2.61
C ASP A 93 -1.78 -3.82 3.25
N ALA A 94 -0.69 -4.50 3.55
CA ALA A 94 -0.72 -5.81 4.20
C ALA A 94 0.51 -6.05 5.09
N ASN A 95 0.43 -7.08 5.92
CA ASN A 95 1.55 -7.58 6.74
C ASN A 95 2.48 -8.48 5.91
N TRP A 96 3.04 -7.95 4.80
CA TRP A 96 3.75 -8.73 3.79
C TRP A 96 4.88 -9.61 4.34
N TYR A 97 5.56 -9.15 5.39
CA TYR A 97 6.73 -9.82 5.94
C TYR A 97 6.66 -10.08 7.46
N LEU A 98 5.50 -9.92 8.08
CA LEU A 98 5.32 -10.21 9.51
C LEU A 98 5.68 -11.67 9.85
N TYR A 99 5.48 -12.60 8.91
CA TYR A 99 5.86 -14.01 9.06
C TYR A 99 7.36 -14.22 9.31
N LEU A 100 8.22 -13.23 9.06
CA LEU A 100 9.65 -13.28 9.40
C LEU A 100 9.87 -13.21 10.91
N TYR A 101 8.92 -12.63 11.64
CA TYR A 101 8.97 -12.39 13.09
C TYR A 101 7.90 -13.16 13.89
N ASP A 102 6.97 -13.80 13.21
CA ASP A 102 5.85 -14.55 13.79
C ASP A 102 5.89 -15.99 13.27
N ASP A 103 6.28 -16.94 14.15
CA ASP A 103 6.46 -18.35 13.80
C ASP A 103 5.12 -19.03 13.47
N GLU A 104 4.02 -18.61 14.12
CA GLU A 104 2.70 -19.14 13.85
C GLU A 104 2.23 -18.71 12.46
N LEU A 105 2.33 -17.42 12.14
CA LEU A 105 2.00 -16.89 10.83
C LEU A 105 2.87 -17.51 9.72
N ARG A 106 4.16 -17.75 10.02
CA ARG A 106 5.07 -18.46 9.10
C ARG A 106 4.61 -19.89 8.81
N ALA A 107 4.18 -20.59 9.84
CA ALA A 107 3.67 -21.95 9.68
C ALA A 107 2.36 -21.99 8.90
N GLN A 108 1.43 -21.06 9.17
CA GLN A 108 0.17 -20.90 8.44
C GLN A 108 0.41 -20.58 6.97
N LYS A 109 1.29 -19.61 6.66
CA LYS A 109 1.67 -19.25 5.29
C LYS A 109 2.22 -20.44 4.52
N LYS A 110 3.14 -21.19 5.14
CA LYS A 110 3.74 -22.38 4.52
C LYS A 110 2.68 -23.46 4.23
N ALA A 111 1.75 -23.69 5.17
CA ALA A 111 0.68 -24.67 5.00
C ALA A 111 -0.28 -24.23 3.88
N ALA A 112 -0.66 -22.96 3.82
CA ALA A 112 -1.52 -22.40 2.78
C ALA A 112 -0.86 -22.49 1.40
N GLU A 113 0.42 -22.16 1.26
CA GLU A 113 1.17 -22.32 0.01
C GLU A 113 1.21 -23.79 -0.47
N GLN A 114 1.40 -24.74 0.45
CA GLN A 114 1.39 -26.15 0.11
C GLN A 114 0.00 -26.63 -0.35
N ALA A 115 -1.05 -26.21 0.35
CA ALA A 115 -2.43 -26.53 0.00
C ALA A 115 -2.81 -25.94 -1.37
N PHE A 116 -2.44 -24.68 -1.62
CA PHE A 116 -2.69 -24.02 -2.91
C PHE A 116 -1.99 -24.75 -4.07
N ARG A 117 -0.71 -25.11 -3.90
CA ARG A 117 0.06 -25.86 -4.92
C ARG A 117 -0.51 -27.23 -5.18
N ALA A 118 -1.02 -27.92 -4.16
CA ALA A 118 -1.67 -29.22 -4.31
C ALA A 118 -2.99 -29.11 -5.08
N LYS A 119 -3.76 -28.02 -4.84
CA LYS A 119 -5.05 -27.77 -5.49
C LYS A 119 -4.90 -27.28 -6.93
N TYR A 120 -3.85 -26.50 -7.22
CA TYR A 120 -3.62 -25.87 -8.52
C TYR A 120 -2.22 -26.19 -9.09
N PRO A 121 -1.92 -27.45 -9.43
CA PRO A 121 -0.56 -27.87 -9.79
C PRO A 121 -0.03 -27.25 -11.11
N VAL A 122 -0.92 -26.79 -11.98
CA VAL A 122 -0.59 -26.21 -13.30
C VAL A 122 -0.67 -24.66 -13.28
N HIS A 123 -1.08 -24.08 -12.15
CA HIS A 123 -1.18 -22.63 -12.06
C HIS A 123 0.22 -22.03 -12.09
N ASN A 124 0.50 -21.29 -13.18
CA ASN A 124 1.77 -20.62 -13.32
C ASN A 124 1.76 -19.42 -12.37
N TYR A 125 2.37 -19.60 -11.22
CA TYR A 125 2.56 -18.51 -10.28
C TYR A 125 3.25 -17.34 -11.00
N ALA A 126 2.57 -16.23 -11.16
CA ALA A 126 3.19 -14.96 -11.54
C ALA A 126 4.27 -14.50 -10.52
N GLY A 127 4.65 -15.38 -9.62
CA GLY A 127 5.60 -15.20 -8.55
C GLY A 127 6.56 -16.38 -8.37
N ASN A 128 6.83 -17.18 -9.39
CA ASN A 128 7.95 -18.12 -9.34
C ASN A 128 9.28 -17.36 -9.39
N LEU A 129 9.45 -16.46 -8.41
CA LEU A 129 10.73 -15.85 -8.20
C LEU A 129 11.75 -16.93 -7.81
N PRO A 130 12.97 -16.90 -8.34
CA PRO A 130 14.04 -17.78 -7.89
C PRO A 130 14.19 -17.66 -6.36
N LYS A 131 14.52 -18.78 -5.70
CA LYS A 131 14.73 -18.80 -4.24
C LYS A 131 15.74 -17.72 -3.78
N SER A 132 16.78 -17.47 -4.57
CA SER A 132 17.74 -16.39 -4.31
C SER A 132 17.07 -15.03 -4.22
N ARG A 133 16.14 -14.74 -5.13
CA ARG A 133 15.40 -13.48 -5.14
C ARG A 133 14.45 -13.33 -3.95
N ILE A 134 13.80 -14.43 -3.55
CA ILE A 134 12.98 -14.44 -2.34
C ILE A 134 13.83 -14.11 -1.12
N LEU A 135 15.01 -14.75 -0.97
CA LEU A 135 15.93 -14.49 0.13
C LEU A 135 16.44 -13.03 0.14
N GLU A 136 16.75 -12.45 -1.02
CA GLU A 136 17.13 -11.03 -1.12
C GLU A 136 16.00 -10.10 -0.65
N LEU A 137 14.76 -10.38 -1.04
CA LEU A 137 13.59 -9.61 -0.62
C LEU A 137 13.36 -9.73 0.89
N GLU A 138 13.47 -10.94 1.43
CA GLU A 138 13.35 -11.18 2.88
C GLU A 138 14.48 -10.48 3.66
N GLN A 139 15.72 -10.52 3.17
CA GLN A 139 16.83 -9.78 3.77
C GLN A 139 16.57 -8.27 3.80
N THR A 140 16.05 -7.72 2.72
CA THR A 140 15.63 -6.31 2.68
C THR A 140 14.51 -6.05 3.67
N ALA A 141 13.50 -6.92 3.71
CA ALA A 141 12.36 -6.79 4.62
C ALA A 141 12.75 -6.84 6.10
N TYR A 142 13.79 -7.58 6.48
CA TYR A 142 14.31 -7.56 7.86
C TYR A 142 14.77 -6.18 8.33
N SER A 143 15.19 -5.30 7.42
CA SER A 143 15.61 -3.93 7.76
C SER A 143 14.44 -2.92 7.80
N LEU A 144 13.27 -3.28 7.29
CA LEU A 144 12.12 -2.39 7.22
C LEU A 144 11.38 -2.33 8.56
N PRO A 145 11.06 -1.13 9.05
CA PRO A 145 10.45 -0.93 10.37
C PRO A 145 9.13 -1.70 10.54
N LEU A 146 8.28 -1.72 9.51
CA LEU A 146 6.93 -2.29 9.59
C LEU A 146 6.86 -3.80 9.37
N SER A 147 7.96 -4.45 9.03
CA SER A 147 7.96 -5.91 8.85
C SER A 147 7.68 -6.69 10.14
N LYS A 148 7.96 -6.09 11.30
CA LYS A 148 7.72 -6.66 12.64
C LYS A 148 6.46 -6.16 13.33
N GLU A 149 5.81 -5.14 12.78
CA GLU A 149 4.64 -4.51 13.37
C GLU A 149 3.35 -5.20 12.94
N LYS A 150 2.42 -5.35 13.87
CA LYS A 150 1.07 -5.83 13.55
C LYS A 150 0.25 -4.68 12.99
N ARG A 151 -0.15 -4.83 11.75
CA ARG A 151 -0.96 -3.86 11.00
C ARG A 151 -2.34 -4.45 10.71
N PRO A 152 -3.41 -3.67 10.73
CA PRO A 152 -3.47 -2.19 10.79
C PRO A 152 -3.44 -1.58 12.20
N GLU A 153 -3.19 -2.34 13.28
CA GLU A 153 -3.20 -1.82 14.65
C GLU A 153 -2.12 -0.74 14.86
N TRP A 154 -0.91 -0.98 14.35
CA TRP A 154 0.17 0.02 14.37
C TRP A 154 -0.24 1.30 13.65
N ASP A 155 -0.84 1.17 12.48
CA ASP A 155 -1.29 2.30 11.65
C ASP A 155 -2.32 3.16 12.38
N ARG A 156 -3.32 2.52 13.00
CA ARG A 156 -4.34 3.22 13.80
C ARG A 156 -3.71 4.03 14.91
N ALA A 157 -2.82 3.41 15.70
CA ALA A 157 -2.16 4.06 16.82
C ALA A 157 -1.34 5.29 16.37
N VAL A 158 -0.66 5.20 15.22
CA VAL A 158 0.09 6.33 14.65
C VAL A 158 -0.86 7.43 14.19
N LEU A 159 -1.90 7.11 13.44
CA LEU A 159 -2.84 8.09 12.90
C LEU A 159 -3.59 8.83 14.03
N GLU A 160 -4.05 8.11 15.06
CA GLU A 160 -4.69 8.70 16.24
C GLU A 160 -3.72 9.65 16.99
N ARG A 161 -2.45 9.27 17.12
CA ARG A 161 -1.40 10.10 17.72
C ARG A 161 -1.10 11.36 16.90
N LEU A 162 -1.27 11.30 15.58
CA LEU A 162 -1.16 12.44 14.66
C LEU A 162 -2.44 13.30 14.63
N GLY A 163 -3.44 13.00 15.46
CA GLY A 163 -4.69 13.75 15.54
C GLY A 163 -5.70 13.42 14.44
N MET A 164 -5.46 12.36 13.66
CA MET A 164 -6.39 11.91 12.63
C MET A 164 -7.55 11.13 13.25
N GLN A 165 -8.75 11.31 12.73
CA GLN A 165 -9.93 10.53 13.11
C GLN A 165 -10.02 9.27 12.22
N ILE A 166 -10.04 8.09 12.82
CA ILE A 166 -10.23 6.84 12.08
C ILE A 166 -11.73 6.73 11.70
N ILE A 167 -12.00 6.78 10.41
CA ILE A 167 -13.36 6.68 9.86
C ILE A 167 -13.74 5.21 9.61
N LYS A 168 -12.79 4.43 9.08
CA LYS A 168 -13.05 3.02 8.75
C LYS A 168 -11.77 2.21 8.68
N VAL A 169 -11.83 1.00 9.20
CA VAL A 169 -10.83 -0.05 8.96
C VAL A 169 -11.54 -1.28 8.42
N ILE A 170 -10.97 -1.91 7.41
CA ILE A 170 -11.40 -3.21 6.90
C ILE A 170 -10.17 -4.10 6.90
N ASP A 171 -10.19 -5.16 7.71
CA ASP A 171 -9.04 -6.03 7.93
C ASP A 171 -8.70 -6.89 6.71
N ASP A 172 -9.70 -7.22 5.90
CA ASP A 172 -9.51 -7.95 4.64
C ASP A 172 -10.47 -7.42 3.56
N ILE A 173 -9.92 -6.75 2.58
CA ILE A 173 -10.66 -6.30 1.39
C ILE A 173 -10.60 -7.30 0.23
N GLY A 174 -9.77 -8.33 0.34
CA GLY A 174 -9.48 -9.27 -0.74
C GLY A 174 -10.72 -9.84 -1.41
N PRO A 175 -11.72 -10.36 -0.67
CA PRO A 175 -12.94 -10.92 -1.26
C PRO A 175 -13.72 -9.98 -2.17
N GLY A 176 -13.54 -8.67 -2.00
CA GLY A 176 -14.25 -7.65 -2.80
C GLY A 176 -13.45 -7.07 -3.96
N VAL A 177 -12.12 -7.25 -4.00
CA VAL A 177 -11.24 -6.51 -4.93
C VAL A 177 -10.13 -7.34 -5.57
N GLN A 178 -9.83 -8.53 -5.05
CA GLN A 178 -8.81 -9.42 -5.59
C GLN A 178 -9.45 -10.51 -6.45
N ASP A 179 -8.68 -11.02 -7.40
CA ASP A 179 -9.03 -12.30 -8.03
C ASP A 179 -9.11 -13.39 -6.95
N PRO A 180 -10.13 -14.25 -6.95
CA PRO A 180 -10.29 -15.29 -5.93
C PRO A 180 -9.08 -16.21 -5.79
N LEU A 181 -8.37 -16.52 -6.89
CA LEU A 181 -7.16 -17.34 -6.85
C LEU A 181 -5.98 -16.59 -6.21
N ASP A 182 -5.84 -15.30 -6.51
CA ASP A 182 -4.80 -14.47 -5.90
C ASP A 182 -5.04 -14.30 -4.40
N TRP A 183 -6.30 -14.09 -3.98
CA TRP A 183 -6.66 -13.99 -2.58
C TRP A 183 -6.41 -15.32 -1.83
N GLU A 184 -6.79 -16.47 -2.43
CA GLU A 184 -6.52 -17.79 -1.85
C GLU A 184 -5.02 -18.08 -1.75
N ARG A 185 -4.25 -17.68 -2.76
CA ARG A 185 -2.79 -17.84 -2.78
C ARG A 185 -2.10 -17.05 -1.69
N ASP A 186 -2.52 -15.81 -1.47
CA ASP A 186 -1.86 -14.90 -0.56
C ASP A 186 -2.24 -15.13 0.92
N HIS A 187 -3.26 -15.96 1.15
CA HIS A 187 -3.64 -16.37 2.50
C HIS A 187 -2.44 -16.95 3.30
N PRO A 188 -2.25 -16.62 4.59
CA PRO A 188 -3.10 -15.82 5.48
C PRO A 188 -2.78 -14.31 5.50
N ILE A 189 -2.05 -13.81 4.51
CA ILE A 189 -1.70 -12.39 4.43
C ILE A 189 -2.82 -11.66 3.69
N HIS A 190 -3.60 -10.89 4.45
CA HIS A 190 -4.73 -10.15 3.90
C HIS A 190 -4.37 -8.68 3.65
N THR A 191 -4.96 -8.12 2.61
CA THR A 191 -4.87 -6.69 2.34
C THR A 191 -5.95 -5.98 3.16
N PHE A 192 -5.53 -5.10 4.06
CA PHE A 192 -6.43 -4.23 4.80
C PHE A 192 -6.62 -2.88 4.11
N MET A 193 -7.67 -2.18 4.48
CA MET A 193 -7.90 -0.77 4.14
C MET A 193 -8.06 0.03 5.41
N ILE A 194 -7.44 1.19 5.47
CA ILE A 194 -7.69 2.19 6.50
C ILE A 194 -8.09 3.52 5.86
N CYS A 195 -9.11 4.15 6.40
CA CYS A 195 -9.56 5.49 6.05
C CYS A 195 -9.52 6.35 7.30
N ALA A 196 -8.76 7.43 7.24
CA ALA A 196 -8.66 8.42 8.31
C ALA A 196 -8.93 9.82 7.75
N GLU A 197 -9.53 10.68 8.57
CA GLU A 197 -9.89 12.05 8.23
C GLU A 197 -9.13 13.03 9.12
N LYS A 198 -8.65 14.12 8.53
CA LYS A 198 -8.10 15.22 9.29
C LYS A 198 -9.25 16.04 9.86
N PRO A 199 -9.36 16.23 11.20
CA PRO A 199 -10.44 17.03 11.78
C PRO A 199 -10.49 18.44 11.20
N GLU A 200 -11.68 19.02 11.16
CA GLU A 200 -11.89 20.40 10.65
C GLU A 200 -11.25 21.47 11.55
N THR A 201 -11.01 21.14 12.82
CA THR A 201 -10.27 21.99 13.79
C THR A 201 -9.78 21.16 14.95
#